data_efeb41a683a0f2a833b34564d32a4b41
#
_entry.id   efeb41a683a0f2a833b34564d32a4b41
#
_cell.length_a   1.000
_cell.length_b   1.000
_cell.length_c   1.000
_cell.angle_alpha   90.00
_cell.angle_beta   90.00
_cell.angle_gamma   90.00
#
_symmetry.space_group_name_H-M   'P 1'
#
loop_
_entity.id
_entity.type
_entity.pdbx_description
1 polymer ?
#
loop_
_entity_poly.entity_id
_entity_poly.type
_entity_poly.pdbx_seq_one_letter_code
_entity_poly.pdbx_strand_id
1 'polypeptide(L)'
;MSAGVSVNKFIAKVASDWKKPDGLTVVPPDEVDAFVAALSVKKIPGVGAVTADKMHRYGLRTCADVREWSLHDLRRRFGKFGVVLHERARGRDERPVQPTRVRKSVSVERTFAEDVSGPAEWAPIIERLYINLIERIEAAKAWHAIDKAFVKLKFNDFTTTTVERVGTKAVEADYQELLAEGWERKAKPVRLIGLGVRLVDDSDHISERLPFSEAPFSENDATA
;
A
#
# COMPACT_ATOMS: atom_id res chain seq x y z
N MET A 1 -6.38 -7.22 23.11
CA MET A 1 -6.87 -6.90 21.72
C MET A 1 -7.77 -5.68 21.81
N SER A 2 -7.73 -4.75 20.80
CA SER A 2 -8.63 -3.59 20.76
C SER A 2 -9.54 -3.64 19.55
N ALA A 3 -10.81 -3.25 19.70
CA ALA A 3 -11.80 -3.26 18.64
C ALA A 3 -12.51 -1.90 18.51
N GLY A 4 -12.95 -1.60 17.28
CA GLY A 4 -13.75 -0.43 16.95
C GLY A 4 -15.00 -0.85 16.17
N VAL A 5 -16.14 -0.35 16.56
CA VAL A 5 -17.44 -0.61 15.92
C VAL A 5 -18.06 0.71 15.48
N SER A 6 -18.49 0.78 14.23
CA SER A 6 -19.18 1.97 13.70
C SER A 6 -19.85 1.67 12.35
N VAL A 7 -20.48 2.69 11.76
CA VAL A 7 -21.28 2.64 10.53
C VAL A 7 -20.48 2.29 9.27
N ASN A 8 -19.16 2.50 9.27
CA ASN A 8 -18.31 2.20 8.10
C ASN A 8 -16.88 1.84 8.50
N LYS A 9 -16.11 1.34 7.52
CA LYS A 9 -14.73 0.87 7.72
C LYS A 9 -13.77 1.95 8.23
N PHE A 10 -13.93 3.18 7.78
CA PHE A 10 -13.07 4.28 8.17
C PHE A 10 -13.19 4.55 9.67
N ILE A 11 -14.42 4.79 10.13
CA ILE A 11 -14.66 5.15 11.52
C ILE A 11 -14.35 3.98 12.45
N ALA A 12 -14.75 2.76 12.09
CA ALA A 12 -14.42 1.55 12.86
C ALA A 12 -12.90 1.37 13.01
N LYS A 13 -12.11 1.64 11.94
CA LYS A 13 -10.63 1.58 11.99
C LYS A 13 -10.06 2.63 12.95
N VAL A 14 -10.56 3.86 12.90
CA VAL A 14 -10.12 4.93 13.82
C VAL A 14 -10.52 4.60 15.26
N ALA A 15 -11.75 4.17 15.48
CA ALA A 15 -12.28 3.77 16.79
C ALA A 15 -11.45 2.62 17.41
N SER A 16 -10.96 1.67 16.61
CA SER A 16 -10.11 0.59 17.10
C SER A 16 -8.77 1.05 17.71
N ASP A 17 -8.32 2.26 17.35
CA ASP A 17 -7.09 2.86 17.85
C ASP A 17 -7.32 3.83 19.03
N TRP A 18 -8.59 4.08 19.42
CA TRP A 18 -8.96 5.15 20.39
C TRP A 18 -8.65 4.78 21.83
N LYS A 19 -8.94 3.54 22.22
CA LYS A 19 -8.75 3.02 23.58
C LYS A 19 -7.79 1.83 23.58
N LYS A 20 -6.61 1.96 22.97
CA LYS A 20 -5.53 0.96 23.06
C LYS A 20 -4.77 1.10 24.36
N PRO A 21 -4.27 -0.01 24.94
CA PRO A 21 -4.55 -1.43 24.64
C PRO A 21 -5.89 -1.90 25.22
N ASP A 22 -6.37 -3.04 24.69
CA ASP A 22 -7.48 -3.83 25.24
C ASP A 22 -8.82 -3.07 25.44
N GLY A 23 -9.11 -2.14 24.51
CA GLY A 23 -10.32 -1.31 24.55
C GLY A 23 -11.31 -1.65 23.44
N LEU A 24 -12.60 -1.55 23.76
CA LEU A 24 -13.69 -1.48 22.80
C LEU A 24 -14.17 -0.01 22.68
N THR A 25 -14.24 0.48 21.45
CA THR A 25 -14.81 1.81 21.15
C THR A 25 -15.95 1.62 20.15
N VAL A 26 -17.14 2.06 20.54
CA VAL A 26 -18.31 2.09 19.66
C VAL A 26 -18.60 3.56 19.34
N VAL A 27 -18.78 3.87 18.05
CA VAL A 27 -19.22 5.19 17.57
C VAL A 27 -20.56 4.98 16.86
N PRO A 28 -21.68 5.23 17.53
CA PRO A 28 -23.02 5.06 16.95
C PRO A 28 -23.31 6.12 15.87
N PRO A 29 -24.34 5.92 15.03
CA PRO A 29 -24.62 6.79 13.88
C PRO A 29 -24.80 8.27 14.22
N ASP A 30 -25.45 8.57 15.32
CA ASP A 30 -25.72 9.93 15.82
C ASP A 30 -24.48 10.66 16.35
N GLU A 31 -23.46 9.94 16.78
CA GLU A 31 -22.20 10.50 17.26
C GLU A 31 -21.14 10.69 16.14
N VAL A 32 -21.35 10.10 14.97
CA VAL A 32 -20.35 10.07 13.85
C VAL A 32 -19.91 11.47 13.47
N ASP A 33 -20.84 12.41 13.31
CA ASP A 33 -20.51 13.75 12.83
C ASP A 33 -19.58 14.50 13.79
N ALA A 34 -19.94 14.51 15.08
CA ALA A 34 -19.14 15.14 16.12
C ALA A 34 -17.78 14.46 16.30
N PHE A 35 -17.77 13.12 16.32
CA PHE A 35 -16.54 12.32 16.43
C PHE A 35 -15.57 12.64 15.30
N VAL A 36 -16.05 12.66 14.05
CA VAL A 36 -15.22 12.93 12.88
C VAL A 36 -14.78 14.39 12.82
N ALA A 37 -15.65 15.35 13.12
CA ALA A 37 -15.28 16.77 13.09
C ALA A 37 -14.05 17.07 13.96
N ALA A 38 -14.01 16.52 15.16
CA ALA A 38 -12.91 16.68 16.12
C ALA A 38 -11.64 15.87 15.76
N LEU A 39 -11.72 14.95 14.78
CA LEU A 39 -10.62 14.04 14.46
C LEU A 39 -9.46 14.79 13.82
N SER A 40 -8.25 14.60 14.36
CA SER A 40 -7.02 15.08 13.72
C SER A 40 -6.84 14.45 12.35
N VAL A 41 -6.41 15.23 11.36
CA VAL A 41 -6.15 14.75 10.00
C VAL A 41 -5.14 13.60 9.96
N LYS A 42 -4.22 13.51 10.92
CA LYS A 42 -3.27 12.40 11.08
C LYS A 42 -3.93 11.05 11.35
N LYS A 43 -5.17 11.04 11.82
CA LYS A 43 -5.94 9.83 12.08
C LYS A 43 -6.69 9.32 10.85
N ILE A 44 -6.77 10.10 9.77
CA ILE A 44 -7.39 9.68 8.53
C ILE A 44 -6.51 8.61 7.86
N PRO A 45 -7.01 7.39 7.60
CA PRO A 45 -6.24 6.36 6.89
C PRO A 45 -5.76 6.85 5.53
N GLY A 46 -4.45 6.73 5.28
CA GLY A 46 -3.79 7.25 4.08
C GLY A 46 -3.11 8.62 4.28
N VAL A 47 -3.34 9.29 5.41
CA VAL A 47 -2.58 10.49 5.80
C VAL A 47 -1.34 10.05 6.58
N GLY A 48 -0.22 9.94 5.90
CA GLY A 48 1.10 9.76 6.52
C GLY A 48 1.73 11.10 6.92
N ALA A 49 2.93 11.06 7.51
CA ALA A 49 3.64 12.25 8.00
C ALA A 49 3.74 13.37 6.93
N VAL A 50 4.21 13.02 5.72
CA VAL A 50 4.38 13.99 4.62
C VAL A 50 3.05 14.66 4.23
N THR A 51 1.97 13.88 4.15
CA THR A 51 0.64 14.42 3.81
C THR A 51 0.11 15.29 4.96
N ALA A 52 0.29 14.86 6.21
CA ALA A 52 -0.11 15.62 7.38
C ALA A 52 0.62 16.96 7.45
N ASP A 53 1.93 16.98 7.23
CA ASP A 53 2.73 18.22 7.22
C ASP A 53 2.29 19.16 6.09
N LYS A 54 1.96 18.61 4.91
CA LYS A 54 1.38 19.39 3.82
C LYS A 54 0.02 19.97 4.20
N MET A 55 -0.86 19.18 4.85
CA MET A 55 -2.15 19.65 5.34
C MET A 55 -1.99 20.76 6.38
N HIS A 56 -1.09 20.60 7.33
CA HIS A 56 -0.81 21.59 8.38
C HIS A 56 -0.34 22.94 7.80
N ARG A 57 0.46 22.93 6.74
CA ARG A 57 0.89 24.16 6.04
C ARG A 57 -0.30 24.92 5.42
N TYR A 58 -1.40 24.25 5.13
CA TYR A 58 -2.63 24.85 4.65
C TYR A 58 -3.64 25.13 5.79
N GLY A 59 -3.25 25.01 7.06
CA GLY A 59 -4.10 25.22 8.21
C GLY A 59 -5.05 24.05 8.53
N LEU A 60 -4.99 22.95 7.80
CA LEU A 60 -5.86 21.78 7.98
C LEU A 60 -5.28 20.88 9.08
N ARG A 61 -5.84 20.96 10.28
CA ARG A 61 -5.41 20.19 11.47
C ARG A 61 -6.40 19.11 11.85
N THR A 62 -7.69 19.40 11.67
CA THR A 62 -8.83 18.54 11.99
C THR A 62 -9.69 18.26 10.76
N CYS A 63 -10.59 17.29 10.86
CA CYS A 63 -11.59 17.06 9.83
C CYS A 63 -12.57 18.25 9.70
N ALA A 64 -12.83 18.99 10.77
CA ALA A 64 -13.62 20.23 10.69
C ALA A 64 -12.95 21.24 9.75
N ASP A 65 -11.65 21.47 9.88
CA ASP A 65 -10.92 22.37 8.97
C ASP A 65 -10.99 21.90 7.51
N VAL A 66 -10.93 20.60 7.27
CA VAL A 66 -11.07 20.03 5.92
C VAL A 66 -12.46 20.26 5.33
N ARG A 67 -13.52 20.30 6.16
CA ARG A 67 -14.90 20.55 5.73
C ARG A 67 -15.09 21.94 5.14
N GLU A 68 -14.32 22.92 5.61
CA GLU A 68 -14.37 24.32 5.13
C GLU A 68 -13.81 24.45 3.70
N TRP A 69 -13.07 23.46 3.22
CA TRP A 69 -12.53 23.48 1.89
C TRP A 69 -13.46 22.85 0.85
N SER A 70 -13.52 23.48 -0.33
CA SER A 70 -14.26 22.91 -1.45
C SER A 70 -13.61 21.61 -1.95
N LEU A 71 -14.41 20.71 -2.53
CA LEU A 71 -13.88 19.51 -3.20
C LEU A 71 -12.89 19.90 -4.31
N HIS A 72 -13.14 21.02 -5.01
CA HIS A 72 -12.26 21.51 -6.06
C HIS A 72 -10.86 21.84 -5.50
N ASP A 73 -10.78 22.60 -4.40
CA ASP A 73 -9.52 22.99 -3.79
C ASP A 73 -8.75 21.79 -3.22
N LEU A 74 -9.47 20.87 -2.58
CA LEU A 74 -8.87 19.61 -2.11
C LEU A 74 -8.30 18.79 -3.26
N ARG A 75 -9.00 18.67 -4.39
CA ARG A 75 -8.50 17.97 -5.59
C ARG A 75 -7.28 18.69 -6.19
N ARG A 76 -7.31 20.01 -6.27
CA ARG A 76 -6.20 20.81 -6.81
C ARG A 76 -4.92 20.63 -5.99
N ARG A 77 -5.04 20.51 -4.64
CA ARG A 77 -3.88 20.42 -3.74
C ARG A 77 -3.42 18.99 -3.46
N PHE A 78 -4.33 18.03 -3.41
CA PHE A 78 -4.06 16.64 -3.00
C PHE A 78 -4.39 15.61 -4.10
N GLY A 79 -4.70 16.05 -5.33
CA GLY A 79 -5.00 15.18 -6.45
C GLY A 79 -6.20 14.26 -6.18
N LYS A 80 -6.12 13.01 -6.61
CA LYS A 80 -7.18 12.01 -6.38
C LYS A 80 -7.47 11.81 -4.88
N PHE A 81 -6.46 11.97 -4.03
CA PHE A 81 -6.63 11.84 -2.58
C PHE A 81 -7.49 12.96 -1.97
N GLY A 82 -7.59 14.13 -2.61
CA GLY A 82 -8.48 15.21 -2.20
C GLY A 82 -9.96 14.81 -2.11
N VAL A 83 -10.42 13.91 -3.01
CA VAL A 83 -11.77 13.34 -2.95
C VAL A 83 -11.93 12.49 -1.68
N VAL A 84 -10.93 11.65 -1.39
CA VAL A 84 -10.93 10.82 -0.18
C VAL A 84 -10.96 11.69 1.07
N LEU A 85 -10.17 12.76 1.13
CA LEU A 85 -10.16 13.70 2.25
C LEU A 85 -11.53 14.35 2.45
N HIS A 86 -12.16 14.80 1.36
CA HIS A 86 -13.49 15.42 1.39
C HIS A 86 -14.55 14.48 1.99
N GLU A 87 -14.58 13.22 1.53
CA GLU A 87 -15.56 12.23 2.04
C GLU A 87 -15.24 11.80 3.48
N ARG A 88 -13.95 11.52 3.78
CA ARG A 88 -13.53 11.11 5.13
C ARG A 88 -13.80 12.20 6.17
N ALA A 89 -13.55 13.47 5.85
CA ALA A 89 -13.83 14.58 6.76
C ALA A 89 -15.32 14.69 7.10
N ARG A 90 -16.20 14.15 6.26
CA ARG A 90 -17.66 14.09 6.46
C ARG A 90 -18.15 12.74 7.02
N GLY A 91 -17.23 11.89 7.45
CA GLY A 91 -17.58 10.58 8.01
C GLY A 91 -18.00 9.52 6.98
N ARG A 92 -17.82 9.77 5.70
CA ARG A 92 -18.30 8.89 4.62
C ARG A 92 -17.23 7.91 4.16
N ASP A 93 -17.59 6.63 4.10
CA ASP A 93 -16.79 5.56 3.50
C ASP A 93 -17.70 4.47 2.93
N GLU A 94 -18.01 4.58 1.66
CA GLU A 94 -18.91 3.65 0.98
C GLU A 94 -18.22 2.35 0.52
N ARG A 95 -16.91 2.20 0.79
CA ARG A 95 -16.19 0.99 0.38
C ARG A 95 -16.72 -0.23 1.14
N PRO A 96 -17.14 -1.29 0.44
CA PRO A 96 -17.62 -2.51 1.09
C PRO A 96 -16.50 -3.20 1.88
N VAL A 97 -16.87 -4.03 2.85
CA VAL A 97 -15.95 -4.98 3.47
C VAL A 97 -15.63 -6.07 2.45
N GLN A 98 -14.35 -6.19 2.11
CA GLN A 98 -13.86 -7.21 1.18
C GLN A 98 -13.03 -8.23 1.97
N PRO A 99 -13.59 -9.42 2.25
CA PRO A 99 -12.88 -10.47 3.00
C PRO A 99 -11.77 -11.11 2.16
N THR A 100 -11.91 -11.09 0.84
CA THR A 100 -10.94 -11.66 -0.11
C THR A 100 -10.35 -10.56 -0.99
N ARG A 101 -9.05 -10.65 -1.27
CA ARG A 101 -8.34 -9.76 -2.18
C ARG A 101 -7.45 -10.57 -3.10
N VAL A 102 -7.35 -10.14 -4.35
CA VAL A 102 -6.30 -10.63 -5.24
C VAL A 102 -4.94 -10.26 -4.64
N ARG A 103 -4.10 -11.24 -4.48
CA ARG A 103 -2.76 -11.06 -3.92
C ARG A 103 -1.85 -10.44 -4.97
N LYS A 104 -1.21 -9.33 -4.64
CA LYS A 104 -0.28 -8.62 -5.54
C LYS A 104 1.20 -8.96 -5.29
N SER A 105 1.51 -9.61 -4.20
CA SER A 105 2.86 -10.03 -3.85
C SER A 105 2.87 -11.13 -2.83
N VAL A 106 3.95 -11.93 -2.82
CA VAL A 106 4.31 -12.84 -1.74
C VAL A 106 5.68 -12.44 -1.24
N SER A 107 5.85 -12.30 0.07
CA SER A 107 7.13 -11.89 0.64
C SER A 107 7.34 -12.42 2.04
N VAL A 108 8.60 -12.50 2.42
CA VAL A 108 9.08 -12.75 3.77
C VAL A 108 10.02 -11.63 4.17
N GLU A 109 10.02 -11.23 5.43
CA GLU A 109 10.98 -10.26 5.93
C GLU A 109 11.39 -10.58 7.36
N ARG A 110 12.62 -10.21 7.72
CA ARG A 110 13.15 -10.38 9.06
C ARG A 110 13.81 -9.07 9.52
N THR A 111 13.40 -8.61 10.68
CA THR A 111 14.09 -7.55 11.42
C THR A 111 15.11 -8.21 12.35
N PHE A 112 16.32 -7.69 12.38
CA PHE A 112 17.40 -8.23 13.21
C PHE A 112 17.46 -7.50 14.57
N ALA A 113 17.92 -8.20 15.59
CA ALA A 113 18.19 -7.62 16.90
C ALA A 113 19.44 -6.71 16.83
N GLU A 114 20.46 -7.17 16.12
CA GLU A 114 21.68 -6.44 15.78
C GLU A 114 21.74 -6.21 14.28
N ASP A 115 22.17 -5.01 13.87
CA ASP A 115 22.21 -4.64 12.47
C ASP A 115 23.32 -5.41 11.73
N VAL A 116 23.01 -5.88 10.52
CA VAL A 116 23.93 -6.68 9.69
C VAL A 116 24.79 -5.76 8.84
N SER A 117 26.12 -5.93 8.91
CA SER A 117 27.06 -4.92 8.40
C SER A 117 27.59 -5.16 7.00
N GLY A 118 27.43 -6.36 6.43
CA GLY A 118 27.98 -6.62 5.09
C GLY A 118 27.70 -7.99 4.49
N PRO A 119 28.22 -8.22 3.26
CA PRO A 119 27.89 -9.39 2.44
C PRO A 119 28.17 -10.74 3.10
N ALA A 120 29.23 -10.86 3.91
CA ALA A 120 29.60 -12.11 4.56
C ALA A 120 28.51 -12.62 5.55
N GLU A 121 27.71 -11.71 6.10
CA GLU A 121 26.64 -12.05 7.04
C GLU A 121 25.31 -12.38 6.33
N TRP A 122 25.18 -12.03 5.05
CA TRP A 122 23.90 -12.11 4.35
C TRP A 122 23.58 -13.49 3.80
N ALA A 123 24.58 -14.25 3.35
CA ALA A 123 24.36 -15.53 2.68
C ALA A 123 23.48 -16.49 3.50
N PRO A 124 23.76 -16.77 4.78
CA PRO A 124 22.91 -17.67 5.57
C PRO A 124 21.53 -17.04 5.87
N ILE A 125 21.41 -15.72 5.84
CA ILE A 125 20.15 -15.02 6.04
C ILE A 125 19.28 -15.16 4.79
N ILE A 126 19.86 -14.95 3.60
CA ILE A 126 19.16 -15.07 2.32
C ILE A 126 18.67 -16.50 2.14
N GLU A 127 19.52 -17.49 2.34
CA GLU A 127 19.16 -18.91 2.22
C GLU A 127 17.92 -19.24 3.06
N ARG A 128 17.90 -18.86 4.32
CA ARG A 128 16.75 -19.09 5.23
C ARG A 128 15.49 -18.33 4.78
N LEU A 129 15.63 -17.07 4.38
CA LEU A 129 14.51 -16.28 3.89
C LEU A 129 14.00 -16.82 2.56
N TYR A 130 14.89 -17.29 1.70
CA TYR A 130 14.54 -17.89 0.42
C TYR A 130 13.70 -19.15 0.59
N ILE A 131 14.13 -20.10 1.44
CA ILE A 131 13.34 -21.29 1.77
C ILE A 131 11.93 -20.91 2.23
N ASN A 132 11.81 -19.99 3.18
CA ASN A 132 10.52 -19.52 3.67
C ASN A 132 9.68 -18.81 2.58
N LEU A 133 10.33 -18.12 1.63
CA LEU A 133 9.65 -17.49 0.50
C LEU A 133 9.06 -18.54 -0.44
N ILE A 134 9.83 -19.56 -0.78
CA ILE A 134 9.37 -20.68 -1.63
C ILE A 134 8.15 -21.36 -1.02
N GLU A 135 8.20 -21.71 0.26
CA GLU A 135 7.07 -22.30 0.97
C GLU A 135 5.81 -21.40 0.89
N ARG A 136 5.98 -20.09 1.02
CA ARG A 136 4.85 -19.15 0.92
C ARG A 136 4.31 -18.99 -0.50
N ILE A 137 5.16 -19.06 -1.52
CA ILE A 137 4.75 -19.03 -2.93
C ILE A 137 3.96 -20.29 -3.24
N GLU A 138 4.41 -21.45 -2.77
CA GLU A 138 3.71 -22.73 -2.90
C GLU A 138 2.34 -22.70 -2.22
N ALA A 139 2.30 -22.33 -0.94
CA ALA A 139 1.05 -22.20 -0.19
C ALA A 139 0.06 -21.23 -0.83
N ALA A 140 0.56 -20.19 -1.48
CA ALA A 140 -0.25 -19.22 -2.22
C ALA A 140 -0.63 -19.71 -3.62
N LYS A 141 -0.06 -20.82 -4.13
CA LYS A 141 -0.18 -21.33 -5.51
C LYS A 141 0.16 -20.26 -6.56
N ALA A 142 1.19 -19.44 -6.28
CA ALA A 142 1.44 -18.20 -7.00
C ALA A 142 2.56 -18.29 -8.04
N TRP A 143 3.15 -19.48 -8.29
CA TRP A 143 4.27 -19.65 -9.21
C TRP A 143 4.01 -19.14 -10.64
N HIS A 144 2.81 -19.41 -11.16
CA HIS A 144 2.40 -19.03 -12.51
C HIS A 144 2.20 -17.54 -12.71
N ALA A 145 2.06 -16.79 -11.61
CA ALA A 145 1.75 -15.37 -11.63
C ALA A 145 2.95 -14.48 -11.26
N ILE A 146 4.15 -15.05 -11.13
CA ILE A 146 5.34 -14.26 -10.78
C ILE A 146 5.71 -13.36 -11.97
N ASP A 147 5.83 -12.04 -11.69
CA ASP A 147 6.25 -11.01 -12.64
C ASP A 147 7.65 -10.48 -12.32
N LYS A 148 7.94 -10.25 -11.03
CA LYS A 148 9.22 -9.72 -10.59
C LYS A 148 9.68 -10.34 -9.28
N ALA A 149 11.00 -10.52 -9.14
CA ALA A 149 11.63 -10.69 -7.84
C ALA A 149 11.99 -9.35 -7.23
N PHE A 150 11.95 -9.22 -5.90
CA PHE A 150 12.39 -8.00 -5.22
C PHE A 150 13.07 -8.27 -3.88
N VAL A 151 13.98 -7.38 -3.54
CA VAL A 151 14.60 -7.27 -2.22
C VAL A 151 14.24 -5.93 -1.61
N LYS A 152 13.84 -5.96 -0.36
CA LYS A 152 13.57 -4.78 0.48
C LYS A 152 14.62 -4.71 1.57
N LEU A 153 15.29 -3.58 1.69
CA LEU A 153 16.23 -3.28 2.76
C LEU A 153 15.70 -2.13 3.61
N LYS A 154 15.82 -2.26 4.92
CA LYS A 154 15.68 -1.16 5.85
C LYS A 154 16.99 -1.00 6.60
N PHE A 155 17.60 0.17 6.48
CA PHE A 155 18.86 0.48 7.10
C PHE A 155 18.70 0.88 8.59
N ASN A 156 19.79 0.98 9.31
CA ASN A 156 19.82 1.37 10.71
C ASN A 156 19.27 2.79 10.98
N ASP A 157 19.34 3.67 9.98
CA ASP A 157 18.72 5.00 10.00
C ASP A 157 17.23 4.99 9.67
N PHE A 158 16.60 3.82 9.63
CA PHE A 158 15.20 3.58 9.30
C PHE A 158 14.80 3.92 7.86
N THR A 159 15.70 4.36 7.00
CA THR A 159 15.41 4.52 5.57
C THR A 159 15.24 3.16 4.91
N THR A 160 14.41 3.12 3.88
CA THR A 160 14.10 1.87 3.17
C THR A 160 14.44 2.02 1.70
N THR A 161 14.97 0.97 1.09
CA THR A 161 15.10 0.82 -0.36
C THR A 161 14.50 -0.49 -0.81
N THR A 162 14.02 -0.53 -2.04
CA THR A 162 13.54 -1.76 -2.69
C THR A 162 14.19 -1.83 -4.07
N VAL A 163 14.71 -2.99 -4.42
CA VAL A 163 15.27 -3.30 -5.73
C VAL A 163 14.42 -4.41 -6.33
N GLU A 164 14.04 -4.26 -7.59
CA GLU A 164 13.17 -5.21 -8.30
C GLU A 164 13.83 -5.63 -9.62
N ARG A 165 13.64 -6.89 -9.99
CA ARG A 165 14.07 -7.46 -11.27
C ARG A 165 12.91 -8.17 -11.91
N VAL A 166 12.66 -7.90 -13.19
CA VAL A 166 11.65 -8.61 -13.99
C VAL A 166 12.12 -10.06 -14.18
N GLY A 167 11.21 -11.01 -13.96
CA GLY A 167 11.49 -12.43 -14.12
C GLY A 167 10.37 -13.29 -13.57
N THR A 168 10.09 -14.38 -14.24
CA THR A 168 8.99 -15.30 -13.91
C THR A 168 9.38 -16.39 -12.91
N LYS A 169 10.62 -16.35 -12.39
CA LYS A 169 11.15 -17.33 -11.45
C LYS A 169 11.74 -16.61 -10.23
N ALA A 170 11.52 -17.20 -9.06
CA ALA A 170 12.24 -16.83 -7.86
C ALA A 170 13.51 -17.68 -7.77
N VAL A 171 14.66 -17.11 -8.12
CA VAL A 171 15.96 -17.79 -8.09
C VAL A 171 16.81 -17.20 -6.98
N GLU A 172 17.42 -18.03 -6.14
CA GLU A 172 18.17 -17.56 -4.96
C GLU A 172 19.32 -16.60 -5.34
N ALA A 173 20.05 -16.91 -6.41
CA ALA A 173 21.15 -16.06 -6.90
C ALA A 173 20.68 -14.63 -7.23
N ASP A 174 19.47 -14.47 -7.77
CA ASP A 174 18.91 -13.13 -8.07
C ASP A 174 18.73 -12.31 -6.79
N TYR A 175 18.33 -12.93 -5.69
CA TYR A 175 18.16 -12.22 -4.42
C TYR A 175 19.49 -11.78 -3.81
N GLN A 176 20.57 -12.55 -4.01
CA GLN A 176 21.90 -12.15 -3.57
C GLN A 176 22.40 -10.92 -4.34
N GLU A 177 22.22 -10.91 -5.66
CA GLU A 177 22.57 -9.75 -6.51
C GLU A 177 21.72 -8.52 -6.19
N LEU A 178 20.40 -8.68 -6.06
CA LEU A 178 19.48 -7.59 -5.70
C LEU A 178 19.78 -7.01 -4.31
N LEU A 179 20.22 -7.85 -3.37
CA LEU A 179 20.63 -7.41 -2.05
C LEU A 179 21.89 -6.55 -2.12
N ALA A 180 22.90 -7.01 -2.87
CA ALA A 180 24.13 -6.26 -3.08
C ALA A 180 23.83 -4.89 -3.72
N GLU A 181 23.06 -4.86 -4.81
CA GLU A 181 22.64 -3.62 -5.47
C GLU A 181 21.90 -2.68 -4.51
N GLY A 182 20.97 -3.21 -3.72
CA GLY A 182 20.20 -2.42 -2.75
C GLY A 182 21.07 -1.84 -1.64
N TRP A 183 22.08 -2.57 -1.20
CA TRP A 183 23.01 -2.12 -0.18
C TRP A 183 23.95 -1.03 -0.68
N GLU A 184 24.49 -1.15 -1.88
CA GLU A 184 25.38 -0.16 -2.50
C GLU A 184 24.76 1.24 -2.58
N ARG A 185 23.43 1.33 -2.63
CA ARG A 185 22.73 2.62 -2.63
C ARG A 185 23.02 3.50 -1.41
N LYS A 186 23.39 2.89 -0.28
CA LYS A 186 23.67 3.61 0.98
C LYS A 186 24.88 3.09 1.74
N ALA A 187 25.30 1.84 1.54
CA ALA A 187 26.42 1.18 2.22
C ALA A 187 26.38 1.33 3.77
N LYS A 188 25.18 1.18 4.36
CA LYS A 188 24.95 1.27 5.80
C LYS A 188 24.55 -0.08 6.38
N PRO A 189 24.73 -0.29 7.71
CA PRO A 189 24.20 -1.47 8.39
C PRO A 189 22.70 -1.64 8.17
N VAL A 190 22.28 -2.90 7.97
CA VAL A 190 20.92 -3.27 7.59
C VAL A 190 20.16 -3.84 8.78
N ARG A 191 19.06 -3.20 9.14
CA ARG A 191 18.16 -3.60 10.21
C ARG A 191 17.11 -4.64 9.80
N LEU A 192 16.72 -4.64 8.52
CA LEU A 192 15.72 -5.57 8.00
C LEU A 192 16.06 -5.95 6.55
N ILE A 193 15.97 -7.24 6.27
CA ILE A 193 16.00 -7.80 4.92
C ILE A 193 14.66 -8.47 4.64
N GLY A 194 14.09 -8.17 3.47
CA GLY A 194 12.90 -8.82 2.95
C GLY A 194 13.12 -9.31 1.52
N LEU A 195 12.69 -10.54 1.24
CA LEU A 195 12.66 -11.13 -0.10
C LEU A 195 11.21 -11.31 -0.54
N GLY A 196 10.93 -11.14 -1.81
CA GLY A 196 9.59 -11.35 -2.32
C GLY A 196 9.47 -11.42 -3.83
N VAL A 197 8.25 -11.73 -4.27
CA VAL A 197 7.84 -11.69 -5.67
C VAL A 197 6.64 -10.77 -5.83
N ARG A 198 6.61 -10.00 -6.92
CA ARG A 198 5.41 -9.34 -7.43
C ARG A 198 4.65 -10.32 -8.29
N LEU A 199 3.35 -10.28 -8.20
CA LEU A 199 2.46 -11.10 -9.02
C LEU A 199 1.81 -10.23 -10.08
N VAL A 200 1.61 -10.80 -11.27
CA VAL A 200 0.88 -10.15 -12.35
C VAL A 200 -0.50 -9.72 -11.83
N ASP A 201 -0.89 -8.50 -12.14
CA ASP A 201 -2.25 -8.03 -11.90
C ASP A 201 -3.06 -8.30 -13.19
N ASP A 202 -3.96 -9.30 -13.15
CA ASP A 202 -4.81 -9.62 -14.31
C ASP A 202 -5.62 -8.42 -14.81
N SER A 203 -5.73 -7.37 -13.98
CA SER A 203 -6.36 -6.12 -14.39
C SER A 203 -5.54 -5.32 -15.41
N ASP A 204 -4.22 -5.52 -15.49
CA ASP A 204 -3.36 -4.82 -16.45
C ASP A 204 -3.43 -5.46 -17.85
N HIS A 205 -3.83 -6.75 -17.95
CA HIS A 205 -3.99 -7.44 -19.25
C HIS A 205 -5.35 -7.22 -19.93
N ILE A 206 -6.33 -6.67 -19.22
CA ILE A 206 -7.66 -6.39 -19.81
C ILE A 206 -7.61 -5.14 -20.71
N SER A 207 -6.70 -4.20 -20.45
CA SER A 207 -6.55 -2.98 -21.25
C SER A 207 -5.85 -3.19 -22.61
N GLU A 208 -5.13 -4.30 -22.81
CA GLU A 208 -4.45 -4.60 -24.07
C GLU A 208 -5.25 -5.50 -25.02
N ARG A 209 -6.42 -5.99 -24.62
CA ARG A 209 -7.26 -6.92 -25.42
C ARG A 209 -8.64 -6.36 -25.81
N LEU A 210 -8.75 -5.07 -26.02
CA LEU A 210 -9.87 -4.56 -26.78
C LEU A 210 -9.47 -4.63 -28.27
N PRO A 211 -10.01 -5.57 -29.07
CA PRO A 211 -9.85 -5.49 -30.50
C PRO A 211 -10.58 -4.22 -30.95
N PHE A 212 -9.85 -3.28 -31.50
CA PHE A 212 -10.45 -2.27 -32.36
C PHE A 212 -11.16 -3.01 -33.47
N SER A 213 -12.47 -3.16 -33.38
CA SER A 213 -13.27 -3.54 -34.53
C SER A 213 -13.30 -2.34 -35.46
N GLU A 214 -12.46 -2.37 -36.45
CA GLU A 214 -12.64 -1.54 -37.65
C GLU A 214 -13.97 -1.92 -38.26
N ALA A 215 -15.01 -1.14 -38.01
CA ALA A 215 -16.20 -1.17 -38.83
C ALA A 215 -15.84 -0.54 -40.18
N PRO A 216 -16.01 -1.25 -41.33
CA PRO A 216 -15.77 -0.64 -42.62
C PRO A 216 -16.83 0.44 -42.84
N PHE A 217 -16.38 1.66 -43.06
CA PHE A 217 -17.20 2.70 -43.66
C PHE A 217 -17.60 2.23 -45.04
N SER A 218 -18.86 1.92 -45.28
CA SER A 218 -19.42 1.78 -46.61
C SER A 218 -19.78 3.17 -47.11
N GLU A 219 -18.97 3.70 -48.01
CA GLU A 219 -19.38 4.70 -48.97
C GLU A 219 -20.34 4.02 -49.95
N ASN A 220 -21.61 4.37 -49.85
CA ASN A 220 -22.53 4.43 -51.02
C ASN A 220 -23.88 4.96 -50.52
N ASP A 221 -24.17 6.22 -50.87
CA ASP A 221 -25.38 6.62 -51.56
C ASP A 221 -25.39 8.15 -51.74
N ALA A 222 -24.74 8.54 -52.83
CA ALA A 222 -25.07 9.82 -53.46
C ALA A 222 -25.72 9.45 -54.80
N THR A 223 -27.02 9.53 -54.86
CA THR A 223 -27.80 9.89 -56.09
C THR A 223 -29.31 9.65 -55.85
N ALA A 224 -30.06 10.68 -55.70
CA ALA A 224 -31.34 11.02 -56.36
C ALA A 224 -31.95 12.24 -55.67
#